data_a1a274ea0b4007de4bfe5787073cfa44
#
_entry.id   a1a274ea0b4007de4bfe5787073cfa44
#
_cell.length_a   1.000
_cell.length_b   1.000
_cell.length_c   1.000
_cell.angle_alpha   90.00
_cell.angle_beta   90.00
_cell.angle_gamma   90.00
#
_symmetry.space_group_name_H-M   'P 1'
#
loop_
_entity.id
_entity.type
_entity.pdbx_description
1 polymer ?
#
loop_
_entity_poly.entity_id
_entity_poly.type
_entity_poly.pdbx_seq_one_letter_code
_entity_poly.pdbx_strand_id
1 'polypeptide(L)'
;MTRVSSIFSQILQLIPRLEFESAVRRHEAERHARGFSCWGQFIAMLFCQLGHAKSLREICGGLAASEGKLRHLGLPTAPARSTLAYANEHRPWQLQRTVFEQLLAKCQILAASQPETRKKRKFRFKNPLLSLDATVIDLCATMFDWAKFRLTKGAVKLHLLLDHDGYLPSFAVISEGKKHEVRVARQMQFAPGAILVFDRGYTDYQWFTNLTQQAVYFVTRLKENADYGVLEKREVPQRRGVLVFLTNHLELAAATVAAVYKERWQIELFFRALKQSLRVKTFVGTSANALKTQLWTALIAMLLVKYLQLRSTFGWSLSNLVALLRQQLFVYRDLWTWIDDPFQPPPISASLPKQLALQLA
;
A
#
# COMPACT_ATOMS: atom_id res chain seq x y z
N MET A 1 -3.23 35.89 5.20
CA MET A 1 -2.22 34.92 4.73
C MET A 1 -2.56 33.56 5.35
N THR A 2 -3.10 32.65 4.58
CA THR A 2 -3.29 31.24 5.00
C THR A 2 -1.91 30.65 5.25
N ARG A 3 -1.61 30.30 6.52
CA ARG A 3 -0.36 29.62 6.87
C ARG A 3 -0.38 28.23 6.23
N VAL A 4 0.27 28.07 5.10
CA VAL A 4 0.44 26.78 4.46
C VAL A 4 1.32 25.91 5.36
N SER A 5 0.82 24.75 5.77
CA SER A 5 1.60 23.76 6.53
C SER A 5 2.48 22.92 5.59
N SER A 6 3.42 22.14 6.13
CA SER A 6 4.24 21.26 5.32
C SER A 6 3.38 20.22 4.56
N ILE A 7 3.86 19.77 3.40
CA ILE A 7 3.20 18.70 2.62
C ILE A 7 2.93 17.47 3.50
N PHE A 8 3.89 17.09 4.35
CA PHE A 8 3.69 15.95 5.27
C PHE A 8 2.54 16.18 6.26
N SER A 9 2.44 17.39 6.82
CA SER A 9 1.33 17.74 7.71
C SER A 9 -0.03 17.66 7.00
N GLN A 10 -0.10 18.09 5.74
CA GLN A 10 -1.33 18.02 4.95
C GLN A 10 -1.69 16.58 4.58
N ILE A 11 -0.71 15.73 4.29
CA ILE A 11 -0.94 14.28 4.07
C ILE A 11 -1.51 13.63 5.32
N LEU A 12 -1.02 13.99 6.52
CA LEU A 12 -1.53 13.45 7.78
C LEU A 12 -3.02 13.82 8.03
N GLN A 13 -3.53 14.90 7.44
CA GLN A 13 -4.95 15.26 7.53
C GLN A 13 -5.88 14.26 6.83
N LEU A 14 -5.36 13.43 5.90
CA LEU A 14 -6.11 12.33 5.30
C LEU A 14 -6.47 11.23 6.32
N ILE A 15 -5.79 11.22 7.45
CA ILE A 15 -6.03 10.32 8.58
C ILE A 15 -6.55 11.16 9.76
N PRO A 16 -7.88 11.29 9.92
CA PRO A 16 -8.47 12.13 10.96
C PRO A 16 -8.03 11.68 12.34
N ARG A 17 -7.63 12.65 13.14
CA ARG A 17 -7.09 12.41 14.47
C ARG A 17 -8.06 11.65 15.37
N LEU A 18 -9.34 11.98 15.33
CA LEU A 18 -10.39 11.33 16.13
C LEU A 18 -10.57 9.86 15.74
N GLU A 19 -10.52 9.53 14.44
CA GLU A 19 -10.59 8.14 13.97
C GLU A 19 -9.37 7.35 14.43
N PHE A 20 -8.18 7.93 14.37
CA PHE A 20 -6.95 7.33 14.87
C PHE A 20 -7.00 7.08 16.38
N GLU A 21 -7.43 8.06 17.18
CA GLU A 21 -7.58 7.93 18.62
C GLU A 21 -8.64 6.89 19.02
N SER A 22 -9.73 6.78 18.24
CA SER A 22 -10.71 5.71 18.42
C SER A 22 -10.08 4.33 18.19
N ALA A 23 -9.23 4.18 17.16
CA ALA A 23 -8.49 2.94 16.92
C ALA A 23 -7.48 2.65 18.05
N VAL A 24 -6.78 3.67 18.57
CA VAL A 24 -5.87 3.54 19.71
C VAL A 24 -6.62 2.99 20.95
N ARG A 25 -7.79 3.53 21.26
CA ARG A 25 -8.63 3.05 22.38
C ARG A 25 -9.10 1.61 22.14
N ARG A 26 -9.58 1.29 20.93
CA ARG A 26 -10.05 -0.07 20.56
C ARG A 26 -8.99 -1.14 20.78
N HIS A 27 -7.74 -0.82 20.49
CA HIS A 27 -6.62 -1.75 20.60
C HIS A 27 -5.84 -1.59 21.92
N GLU A 28 -6.29 -0.75 22.85
CA GLU A 28 -5.60 -0.43 24.10
C GLU A 28 -4.10 -0.09 23.89
N ALA A 29 -3.77 0.54 22.75
CA ALA A 29 -2.40 0.67 22.28
C ALA A 29 -1.53 1.64 23.12
N GLU A 30 -2.13 2.43 24.01
CA GLU A 30 -1.46 3.35 24.94
C GLU A 30 -1.61 2.97 26.42
N ARG A 31 -2.10 1.74 26.73
CA ARG A 31 -2.38 1.32 28.12
C ARG A 31 -1.24 1.56 29.11
N HIS A 32 0.02 1.51 28.67
CA HIS A 32 1.20 1.72 29.51
C HIS A 32 2.14 2.79 28.92
N ALA A 33 1.66 3.62 28.01
CA ALA A 33 2.50 4.63 27.36
C ALA A 33 2.79 5.79 28.31
N ARG A 34 4.08 6.17 28.41
CA ARG A 34 4.53 7.35 29.16
C ARG A 34 5.15 8.35 28.17
N GLY A 35 4.45 9.45 27.91
CA GLY A 35 4.95 10.58 27.15
C GLY A 35 5.00 10.42 25.62
N PHE A 36 5.38 9.27 25.08
CA PHE A 36 5.41 9.02 23.62
C PHE A 36 4.10 8.39 23.15
N SER A 37 3.31 9.13 22.37
CA SER A 37 2.00 8.69 21.90
C SER A 37 2.06 7.67 20.74
N CYS A 38 0.97 6.93 20.50
CA CYS A 38 0.81 6.10 19.29
C CYS A 38 0.82 6.95 18.02
N TRP A 39 0.33 8.18 18.07
CA TRP A 39 0.43 9.10 16.95
C TRP A 39 1.89 9.44 16.63
N GLY A 40 2.70 9.67 17.64
CA GLY A 40 4.14 9.90 17.46
C GLY A 40 4.84 8.71 16.81
N GLN A 41 4.53 7.49 17.26
CA GLN A 41 5.02 6.27 16.61
C GLN A 41 4.56 6.18 15.16
N PHE A 42 3.28 6.44 14.89
CA PHE A 42 2.71 6.40 13.56
C PHE A 42 3.42 7.39 12.61
N ILE A 43 3.61 8.64 13.02
CA ILE A 43 4.35 9.65 12.23
C ILE A 43 5.78 9.17 11.96
N ALA A 44 6.50 8.68 12.97
CA ALA A 44 7.87 8.21 12.81
C ALA A 44 7.95 7.04 11.82
N MET A 45 7.03 6.09 11.89
CA MET A 45 6.98 4.95 10.98
C MET A 45 6.50 5.35 9.58
N LEU A 46 5.59 6.30 9.44
CA LEU A 46 5.18 6.84 8.14
C LEU A 46 6.32 7.64 7.49
N PHE A 47 7.07 8.42 8.27
CA PHE A 47 8.28 9.08 7.81
C PHE A 47 9.33 8.07 7.36
N CYS A 48 9.49 6.94 8.06
CA CYS A 48 10.36 5.83 7.62
C CYS A 48 10.05 5.43 6.18
N GLN A 49 8.77 5.31 5.81
CA GLN A 49 8.33 4.90 4.48
C GLN A 49 8.51 6.03 3.45
N LEU A 50 7.91 7.17 3.69
CA LEU A 50 7.88 8.29 2.74
C LEU A 50 9.26 8.97 2.60
N GLY A 51 10.02 9.11 3.68
CA GLY A 51 11.37 9.68 3.73
C GLY A 51 12.47 8.68 3.37
N HIS A 52 12.14 7.37 3.21
CA HIS A 52 13.09 6.29 2.93
C HIS A 52 14.19 6.10 4.00
N ALA A 53 13.90 6.38 5.26
CA ALA A 53 14.85 6.13 6.34
C ALA A 53 15.10 4.61 6.51
N LYS A 54 16.37 4.23 6.67
CA LYS A 54 16.82 2.82 6.68
C LYS A 54 17.00 2.25 8.08
N SER A 55 17.02 3.10 9.08
CA SER A 55 17.29 2.72 10.47
C SER A 55 16.54 3.61 11.45
N LEU A 56 16.38 3.14 12.69
CA LEU A 56 15.83 3.96 13.77
C LEU A 56 16.62 5.26 13.98
N ARG A 57 17.96 5.23 13.73
CA ARG A 57 18.81 6.42 13.80
C ARG A 57 18.40 7.44 12.75
N GLU A 58 18.22 7.01 11.51
CA GLU A 58 17.81 7.90 10.42
C GLU A 58 16.38 8.44 10.63
N ILE A 59 15.45 7.63 11.16
CA ILE A 59 14.09 8.09 11.50
C ILE A 59 14.15 9.18 12.54
N CYS A 60 14.77 8.91 13.69
CA CYS A 60 14.82 9.85 14.80
C CYS A 60 15.65 11.09 14.46
N GLY A 61 16.80 10.92 13.79
CA GLY A 61 17.66 12.02 13.34
C GLY A 61 17.01 12.88 12.27
N GLY A 62 16.33 12.28 11.27
CA GLY A 62 15.62 13.02 10.23
C GLY A 62 14.45 13.84 10.78
N LEU A 63 13.71 13.30 11.76
CA LEU A 63 12.68 14.05 12.47
C LEU A 63 13.30 15.17 13.32
N ALA A 64 14.38 14.90 14.06
CA ALA A 64 15.07 15.90 14.85
C ALA A 64 15.63 17.05 13.99
N ALA A 65 16.21 16.74 12.83
CA ALA A 65 16.68 17.75 11.86
C ALA A 65 15.54 18.61 11.27
N SER A 66 14.29 18.19 11.44
CA SER A 66 13.11 18.95 11.00
C SER A 66 12.55 19.83 12.14
N GLU A 67 13.42 20.29 13.02
CA GLU A 67 13.06 21.09 14.19
C GLU A 67 12.24 22.33 13.81
N GLY A 68 11.30 22.72 14.71
CA GLY A 68 10.31 23.75 14.42
C GLY A 68 9.11 23.28 13.56
N LYS A 69 9.25 22.18 12.80
CA LYS A 69 8.17 21.64 11.95
C LYS A 69 7.38 20.50 12.62
N LEU A 70 7.95 19.85 13.62
CA LEU A 70 7.35 18.70 14.30
C LEU A 70 6.02 19.02 15.00
N ARG A 71 5.86 20.23 15.54
CA ARG A 71 4.61 20.68 16.18
C ARG A 71 3.43 20.65 15.21
N HIS A 72 3.65 20.98 13.94
CA HIS A 72 2.62 20.93 12.89
C HIS A 72 2.22 19.48 12.55
N LEU A 73 3.05 18.50 12.88
CA LEU A 73 2.74 17.09 12.76
C LEU A 73 2.03 16.55 14.01
N GLY A 74 1.96 17.32 15.10
CA GLY A 74 1.46 16.89 16.40
C GLY A 74 2.50 16.15 17.24
N LEU A 75 3.80 16.41 16.98
CA LEU A 75 4.92 15.91 17.78
C LEU A 75 5.55 17.05 18.59
N PRO A 76 5.68 16.93 19.93
CA PRO A 76 6.40 17.93 20.72
C PRO A 76 7.90 17.90 20.42
N THR A 77 8.48 16.70 20.28
CA THR A 77 9.91 16.46 20.01
C THR A 77 10.08 15.19 19.19
N ALA A 78 11.24 15.03 18.56
CA ALA A 78 11.61 13.78 17.91
C ALA A 78 11.78 12.66 18.96
N PRO A 79 11.35 11.42 18.67
CA PRO A 79 11.49 10.32 19.61
C PRO A 79 12.95 9.89 19.79
N ALA A 80 13.32 9.42 20.97
CA ALA A 80 14.56 8.69 21.17
C ALA A 80 14.49 7.30 20.47
N ARG A 81 15.63 6.78 20.02
CA ARG A 81 15.70 5.48 19.34
C ARG A 81 15.14 4.33 20.18
N SER A 82 15.52 4.28 21.47
CA SER A 82 15.03 3.26 22.40
C SER A 82 13.52 3.33 22.58
N THR A 83 12.96 4.53 22.68
CA THR A 83 11.51 4.76 22.82
C THR A 83 10.75 4.27 21.58
N LEU A 84 11.25 4.59 20.38
CA LEU A 84 10.62 4.14 19.14
C LEU A 84 10.77 2.63 18.96
N ALA A 85 11.94 2.06 19.30
CA ALA A 85 12.16 0.60 19.26
C ALA A 85 11.18 -0.13 20.18
N TYR A 86 11.08 0.30 21.44
CA TYR A 86 10.16 -0.25 22.42
C TYR A 86 8.70 -0.17 21.96
N ALA A 87 8.28 0.98 21.43
CA ALA A 87 6.93 1.15 20.91
C ALA A 87 6.64 0.21 19.73
N ASN A 88 7.58 0.01 18.81
CA ASN A 88 7.42 -0.91 17.68
C ASN A 88 7.35 -2.38 18.12
N GLU A 89 7.99 -2.74 19.21
CA GLU A 89 8.00 -4.10 19.75
C GLU A 89 6.72 -4.43 20.52
N HIS A 90 6.21 -3.49 21.32
CA HIS A 90 5.18 -3.78 22.33
C HIS A 90 3.79 -3.28 21.99
N ARG A 91 3.64 -2.20 21.18
CA ARG A 91 2.31 -1.70 20.80
C ARG A 91 1.67 -2.57 19.74
N PRO A 92 0.37 -2.87 19.83
CA PRO A 92 -0.30 -3.80 18.94
C PRO A 92 -0.25 -3.31 17.49
N TRP A 93 0.34 -4.10 16.60
CA TRP A 93 0.39 -3.83 15.15
C TRP A 93 -1.01 -3.73 14.50
N GLN A 94 -2.03 -4.29 15.16
CA GLN A 94 -3.43 -4.26 14.72
C GLN A 94 -3.96 -2.83 14.60
N LEU A 95 -3.42 -1.89 15.38
CA LEU A 95 -3.70 -0.46 15.23
C LEU A 95 -3.42 0.00 13.80
N GLN A 96 -2.26 -0.36 13.23
CA GLN A 96 -1.88 0.04 11.88
C GLN A 96 -2.80 -0.59 10.83
N ARG A 97 -3.23 -1.83 11.05
CA ARG A 97 -4.20 -2.50 10.19
C ARG A 97 -5.55 -1.75 10.19
N THR A 98 -6.05 -1.35 11.35
CA THR A 98 -7.29 -0.57 11.43
C THR A 98 -7.19 0.77 10.69
N VAL A 99 -6.06 1.47 10.82
CA VAL A 99 -5.80 2.72 10.07
C VAL A 99 -5.76 2.46 8.56
N PHE A 100 -5.15 1.36 8.14
CA PHE A 100 -5.15 0.93 6.74
C PHE A 100 -6.57 0.70 6.21
N GLU A 101 -7.41 -0.03 6.95
CA GLU A 101 -8.78 -0.35 6.56
C GLU A 101 -9.64 0.93 6.45
N GLN A 102 -9.50 1.87 7.37
CA GLN A 102 -10.18 3.17 7.32
C GLN A 102 -9.76 4.01 6.11
N LEU A 103 -8.45 4.07 5.82
CA LEU A 103 -7.94 4.81 4.67
C LEU A 103 -8.32 4.13 3.35
N LEU A 104 -8.33 2.80 3.31
CA LEU A 104 -8.77 2.02 2.14
C LEU A 104 -10.21 2.36 1.77
N ALA A 105 -11.12 2.42 2.74
CA ALA A 105 -12.51 2.80 2.48
C ALA A 105 -12.61 4.19 1.82
N LYS A 106 -11.80 5.16 2.27
CA LYS A 106 -11.74 6.50 1.64
C LYS A 106 -11.21 6.43 0.20
N CYS A 107 -10.17 5.62 -0.05
CA CYS A 107 -9.64 5.42 -1.40
C CYS A 107 -10.67 4.77 -2.33
N GLN A 108 -11.44 3.80 -1.85
CA GLN A 108 -12.49 3.13 -2.63
C GLN A 108 -13.63 4.09 -3.00
N ILE A 109 -14.09 4.92 -2.06
CA ILE A 109 -15.10 5.95 -2.33
C ILE A 109 -14.58 6.92 -3.41
N LEU A 110 -13.34 7.38 -3.28
CA LEU A 110 -12.72 8.27 -4.27
C LEU A 110 -12.61 7.61 -5.65
N ALA A 111 -12.13 6.37 -5.73
CA ALA A 111 -12.04 5.63 -6.98
C ALA A 111 -13.40 5.44 -7.65
N ALA A 112 -14.45 5.14 -6.86
CA ALA A 112 -15.82 4.97 -7.37
C ALA A 112 -16.45 6.28 -7.86
N SER A 113 -16.07 7.43 -7.29
CA SER A 113 -16.62 8.75 -7.65
C SER A 113 -16.02 9.36 -8.92
N GLN A 114 -14.89 8.84 -9.41
CA GLN A 114 -14.20 9.42 -10.58
C GLN A 114 -14.75 8.89 -11.90
N PRO A 115 -15.33 9.78 -12.75
CA PRO A 115 -15.87 9.39 -14.07
C PRO A 115 -14.79 8.81 -15.01
N GLU A 116 -13.54 9.26 -14.86
CA GLU A 116 -12.40 8.85 -15.70
C GLU A 116 -11.95 7.41 -15.44
N THR A 117 -12.03 6.92 -14.20
CA THR A 117 -11.75 5.51 -13.90
C THR A 117 -12.80 4.60 -14.52
N ARG A 118 -14.05 5.01 -14.56
CA ARG A 118 -15.13 4.29 -15.27
C ARG A 118 -14.96 4.31 -16.80
N LYS A 119 -14.51 5.42 -17.40
CA LYS A 119 -14.24 5.51 -18.85
C LYS A 119 -13.02 4.69 -19.27
N LYS A 120 -12.08 4.42 -18.38
CA LYS A 120 -10.87 3.61 -18.64
C LYS A 120 -11.05 2.11 -18.35
N ARG A 121 -12.28 1.64 -18.05
CA ARG A 121 -12.50 0.19 -17.90
C ARG A 121 -12.11 -0.52 -19.19
N LYS A 122 -11.12 -1.38 -19.09
CA LYS A 122 -10.57 -2.15 -20.20
C LYS A 122 -11.54 -3.18 -20.74
N PHE A 123 -12.49 -3.62 -19.93
CA PHE A 123 -13.46 -4.65 -20.23
C PHE A 123 -14.89 -4.11 -20.25
N ARG A 124 -15.73 -4.71 -21.08
CA ARG A 124 -17.17 -4.35 -21.19
C ARG A 124 -18.02 -4.93 -20.05
N PHE A 125 -17.55 -5.98 -19.38
CA PHE A 125 -18.27 -6.54 -18.25
C PHE A 125 -18.22 -5.59 -17.02
N LYS A 126 -19.25 -5.68 -16.18
CA LYS A 126 -19.39 -4.83 -14.98
C LYS A 126 -18.85 -5.48 -13.71
N ASN A 127 -18.49 -6.74 -13.78
CA ASN A 127 -18.00 -7.53 -12.66
C ASN A 127 -16.76 -6.89 -12.02
N PRO A 128 -16.67 -6.86 -10.68
CA PRO A 128 -15.43 -6.51 -10.02
C PRO A 128 -14.31 -7.45 -10.44
N LEU A 129 -13.18 -6.91 -10.87
CA LEU A 129 -12.00 -7.69 -11.25
C LEU A 129 -10.97 -7.59 -10.13
N LEU A 130 -10.59 -8.73 -9.59
CA LEU A 130 -9.70 -8.84 -8.44
C LEU A 130 -8.51 -9.73 -8.78
N SER A 131 -7.29 -9.27 -8.54
CA SER A 131 -6.08 -10.12 -8.64
C SER A 131 -5.63 -10.57 -7.27
N LEU A 132 -5.44 -11.87 -7.09
CA LEU A 132 -4.91 -12.47 -5.86
C LEU A 132 -3.49 -12.97 -6.12
N ASP A 133 -2.55 -12.56 -5.27
CA ASP A 133 -1.18 -13.06 -5.31
C ASP A 133 -0.51 -12.89 -3.93
N ALA A 134 0.65 -13.53 -3.77
CA ALA A 134 1.48 -13.39 -2.59
C ALA A 134 2.92 -13.09 -2.96
N THR A 135 3.56 -12.23 -2.19
CA THR A 135 4.96 -11.94 -2.38
C THR A 135 5.77 -12.32 -1.16
N VAL A 136 6.91 -12.96 -1.38
CA VAL A 136 7.87 -13.30 -0.32
C VAL A 136 8.71 -12.06 -0.01
N ILE A 137 8.88 -11.81 1.29
CA ILE A 137 9.77 -10.79 1.83
C ILE A 137 10.85 -11.53 2.61
N ASP A 138 12.06 -11.55 2.04
CA ASP A 138 13.21 -12.26 2.63
C ASP A 138 13.67 -11.55 3.90
N LEU A 139 14.00 -12.32 4.91
CA LEU A 139 14.49 -11.88 6.21
C LEU A 139 15.83 -12.56 6.49
N CYS A 140 16.72 -11.87 7.20
CA CYS A 140 17.94 -12.47 7.70
C CYS A 140 17.62 -13.47 8.82
N ALA A 141 17.92 -14.75 8.63
CA ALA A 141 17.55 -15.82 9.58
C ALA A 141 18.19 -15.62 10.97
N THR A 142 19.36 -15.00 11.04
CA THR A 142 20.05 -14.72 12.32
C THR A 142 19.43 -13.56 13.10
N MET A 143 18.68 -12.67 12.44
CA MET A 143 18.02 -11.53 13.05
C MET A 143 16.52 -11.77 13.31
N PHE A 144 15.92 -12.76 12.65
CA PHE A 144 14.49 -13.07 12.69
C PHE A 144 14.29 -14.58 12.90
N ASP A 145 14.69 -15.09 14.06
CA ASP A 145 14.65 -16.49 14.46
C ASP A 145 13.22 -17.08 14.44
N TRP A 146 12.22 -16.27 14.70
CA TRP A 146 10.80 -16.62 14.65
C TRP A 146 10.27 -16.83 13.22
N ALA A 147 10.92 -16.30 12.19
CA ALA A 147 10.46 -16.31 10.79
C ALA A 147 11.19 -17.34 9.92
N LYS A 148 11.59 -18.48 10.49
CA LYS A 148 12.33 -19.55 9.78
C LYS A 148 11.55 -20.05 8.56
N PHE A 149 12.14 -19.91 7.37
CA PHE A 149 11.56 -20.37 6.10
C PHE A 149 12.31 -21.58 5.54
N ARG A 150 13.66 -21.53 5.55
CA ARG A 150 14.59 -22.60 5.18
C ARG A 150 15.69 -22.63 6.22
N LEU A 151 16.58 -23.65 6.17
CA LEU A 151 17.68 -23.79 7.13
C LEU A 151 18.51 -22.51 7.34
N THR A 152 18.68 -21.72 6.29
CA THR A 152 19.52 -20.50 6.30
C THR A 152 18.78 -19.20 6.01
N LYS A 153 17.45 -19.23 5.77
CA LYS A 153 16.67 -18.03 5.39
C LYS A 153 15.39 -17.92 6.20
N GLY A 154 15.12 -16.72 6.71
CA GLY A 154 13.82 -16.31 7.20
C GLY A 154 12.98 -15.71 6.07
N ALA A 155 11.67 -15.80 6.16
CA ALA A 155 10.78 -15.09 5.27
C ALA A 155 9.38 -14.89 5.87
N VAL A 156 8.71 -13.83 5.47
CA VAL A 156 7.27 -13.66 5.61
C VAL A 156 6.63 -13.54 4.23
N LYS A 157 5.38 -13.94 4.12
CA LYS A 157 4.57 -13.74 2.92
C LYS A 157 3.55 -12.62 3.17
N LEU A 158 3.49 -11.70 2.24
CA LEU A 158 2.41 -10.73 2.14
C LEU A 158 1.44 -11.22 1.06
N HIS A 159 0.27 -11.70 1.47
CA HIS A 159 -0.83 -12.04 0.60
C HIS A 159 -1.67 -10.79 0.37
N LEU A 160 -2.04 -10.54 -0.87
CA LEU A 160 -2.74 -9.33 -1.26
C LEU A 160 -3.83 -9.65 -2.28
N LEU A 161 -4.97 -9.00 -2.12
CA LEU A 161 -6.02 -8.92 -3.12
C LEU A 161 -6.00 -7.49 -3.69
N LEU A 162 -5.77 -7.36 -4.98
CA LEU A 162 -5.75 -6.08 -5.68
C LEU A 162 -7.05 -5.89 -6.44
N ASP A 163 -7.81 -4.86 -6.09
CA ASP A 163 -8.97 -4.42 -6.83
C ASP A 163 -8.52 -3.58 -8.03
N HIS A 164 -9.00 -3.93 -9.24
CA HIS A 164 -8.65 -3.23 -10.46
C HIS A 164 -9.38 -1.88 -10.62
N ASP A 165 -10.43 -1.63 -9.87
CA ASP A 165 -11.03 -0.30 -9.74
C ASP A 165 -10.11 0.58 -8.87
N GLY A 166 -9.23 1.34 -9.51
CA GLY A 166 -8.21 2.19 -8.87
C GLY A 166 -6.90 1.48 -8.51
N TYR A 167 -6.77 0.18 -8.77
CA TYR A 167 -5.62 -0.65 -8.39
C TYR A 167 -5.28 -0.53 -6.90
N LEU A 168 -6.30 -0.74 -6.06
CA LEU A 168 -6.21 -0.64 -4.61
C LEU A 168 -6.02 -2.02 -3.96
N PRO A 169 -5.19 -2.13 -2.91
CA PRO A 169 -5.02 -3.37 -2.16
C PRO A 169 -6.23 -3.59 -1.24
N SER A 170 -7.26 -4.26 -1.73
CA SER A 170 -8.53 -4.46 -1.01
C SER A 170 -8.45 -5.43 0.18
N PHE A 171 -7.42 -6.27 0.22
CA PHE A 171 -7.15 -7.20 1.31
C PHE A 171 -5.67 -7.48 1.44
N ALA A 172 -5.16 -7.55 2.67
CA ALA A 172 -3.77 -7.89 2.94
C ALA A 172 -3.66 -8.78 4.18
N VAL A 173 -2.83 -9.84 4.10
CA VAL A 173 -2.47 -10.70 5.24
C VAL A 173 -0.98 -10.97 5.23
N ILE A 174 -0.37 -10.82 6.39
CA ILE A 174 1.04 -11.17 6.62
C ILE A 174 1.08 -12.54 7.30
N SER A 175 1.74 -13.50 6.68
CA SER A 175 1.90 -14.85 7.19
C SER A 175 3.37 -15.28 7.22
N GLU A 176 3.66 -16.36 7.95
CA GLU A 176 4.96 -17.01 7.87
C GLU A 176 5.24 -17.52 6.45
N GLY A 177 6.51 -17.48 6.03
CA GLY A 177 6.92 -17.87 4.68
C GLY A 177 6.53 -19.29 4.27
N LYS A 178 6.40 -20.21 5.24
CA LYS A 178 6.00 -21.61 5.02
C LYS A 178 4.51 -21.81 4.74
N LYS A 179 3.65 -20.85 5.10
CA LYS A 179 2.21 -21.00 4.95
C LYS A 179 1.84 -21.09 3.47
N HIS A 180 1.08 -22.13 3.10
CA HIS A 180 0.63 -22.33 1.72
C HIS A 180 -0.39 -21.25 1.31
N GLU A 181 -0.26 -20.70 0.13
CA GLU A 181 -1.04 -19.55 -0.35
C GLU A 181 -2.54 -19.85 -0.40
N VAL A 182 -2.91 -21.05 -0.85
CA VAL A 182 -4.30 -21.52 -0.92
C VAL A 182 -4.98 -21.52 0.47
N ARG A 183 -4.23 -21.82 1.55
CA ARG A 183 -4.80 -21.80 2.90
C ARG A 183 -5.25 -20.40 3.34
N VAL A 184 -4.57 -19.37 2.86
CA VAL A 184 -4.96 -17.98 3.10
C VAL A 184 -6.12 -17.59 2.19
N ALA A 185 -6.06 -17.98 0.90
CA ALA A 185 -7.11 -17.73 -0.07
C ALA A 185 -8.48 -18.31 0.34
N ARG A 186 -8.50 -19.52 0.92
CA ARG A 186 -9.72 -20.17 1.43
C ARG A 186 -10.41 -19.42 2.57
N GLN A 187 -9.70 -18.52 3.26
CA GLN A 187 -10.24 -17.71 4.35
C GLN A 187 -10.80 -16.37 3.87
N MET A 188 -10.62 -16.05 2.58
CA MET A 188 -11.12 -14.81 2.00
C MET A 188 -12.58 -14.98 1.57
N GLN A 189 -13.35 -13.91 1.74
CA GLN A 189 -14.72 -13.81 1.23
C GLN A 189 -14.73 -12.86 0.04
N PHE A 190 -15.45 -13.24 -1.00
CA PHE A 190 -15.59 -12.46 -2.22
C PHE A 190 -17.07 -12.16 -2.47
N ALA A 191 -17.34 -11.00 -3.06
CA ALA A 191 -18.69 -10.65 -3.45
C ALA A 191 -19.16 -11.55 -4.62
N PRO A 192 -20.42 -12.04 -4.62
CA PRO A 192 -20.99 -12.75 -5.76
C PRO A 192 -20.84 -11.93 -7.05
N GLY A 193 -20.52 -12.59 -8.14
CA GLY A 193 -20.28 -11.96 -9.44
C GLY A 193 -18.85 -11.40 -9.63
N ALA A 194 -17.98 -11.39 -8.61
CA ALA A 194 -16.60 -10.97 -8.78
C ALA A 194 -15.82 -11.96 -9.66
N ILE A 195 -14.87 -11.44 -10.45
CA ILE A 195 -13.92 -12.25 -11.23
C ILE A 195 -12.58 -12.22 -10.53
N LEU A 196 -12.14 -13.36 -10.04
CA LEU A 196 -10.88 -13.53 -9.33
C LEU A 196 -9.80 -14.08 -10.26
N VAL A 197 -8.66 -13.40 -10.34
CA VAL A 197 -7.53 -13.82 -11.18
C VAL A 197 -6.33 -14.15 -10.31
N PHE A 198 -5.76 -15.32 -10.49
CA PHE A 198 -4.61 -15.79 -9.73
C PHE A 198 -3.72 -16.71 -10.55
N ASP A 199 -2.53 -16.97 -10.05
CA ASP A 199 -1.59 -17.85 -10.73
C ASP A 199 -1.86 -19.34 -10.49
N ARG A 200 -1.17 -20.23 -11.20
CA ARG A 200 -1.29 -21.69 -11.08
C ARG A 200 -0.87 -22.24 -9.71
N GLY A 201 -0.20 -21.45 -8.87
CA GLY A 201 0.16 -21.82 -7.51
C GLY A 201 -1.05 -21.98 -6.58
N TYR A 202 -2.15 -21.32 -6.93
CA TYR A 202 -3.43 -21.42 -6.22
C TYR A 202 -4.33 -22.58 -6.70
N THR A 203 -3.84 -23.48 -7.57
CA THR A 203 -4.67 -24.58 -8.08
C THR A 203 -5.12 -25.50 -6.96
N ASP A 204 -6.43 -25.47 -6.68
CA ASP A 204 -7.12 -26.27 -5.67
C ASP A 204 -8.58 -26.45 -6.11
N TYR A 205 -8.92 -27.65 -6.58
CA TYR A 205 -10.25 -27.90 -7.19
C TYR A 205 -11.38 -27.78 -6.16
N GLN A 206 -11.15 -28.14 -4.90
CA GLN A 206 -12.16 -27.96 -3.86
C GLN A 206 -12.45 -26.46 -3.63
N TRP A 207 -11.42 -25.61 -3.63
CA TRP A 207 -11.59 -24.16 -3.53
C TRP A 207 -12.31 -23.61 -4.77
N PHE A 208 -12.02 -24.11 -5.97
CA PHE A 208 -12.71 -23.72 -7.20
C PHE A 208 -14.20 -24.06 -7.15
N THR A 209 -14.55 -25.24 -6.64
CA THR A 209 -15.96 -25.62 -6.40
C THR A 209 -16.62 -24.65 -5.43
N ASN A 210 -15.97 -24.31 -4.32
CA ASN A 210 -16.51 -23.37 -3.35
C ASN A 210 -16.71 -21.97 -3.95
N LEU A 211 -15.76 -21.48 -4.77
CA LEU A 211 -15.93 -20.20 -5.48
C LEU A 211 -17.14 -20.23 -6.41
N THR A 212 -17.31 -21.31 -7.16
CA THR A 212 -18.45 -21.48 -8.07
C THR A 212 -19.78 -21.51 -7.33
N GLN A 213 -19.86 -22.23 -6.19
CA GLN A 213 -21.04 -22.26 -5.34
C GLN A 213 -21.40 -20.88 -4.75
N GLN A 214 -20.39 -20.02 -4.53
CA GLN A 214 -20.57 -18.65 -4.05
C GLN A 214 -20.86 -17.66 -5.20
N ALA A 215 -21.07 -18.13 -6.43
CA ALA A 215 -21.22 -17.32 -7.63
C ALA A 215 -20.02 -16.38 -7.88
N VAL A 216 -18.81 -16.81 -7.49
CA VAL A 216 -17.56 -16.11 -7.76
C VAL A 216 -16.89 -16.76 -8.97
N TYR A 217 -16.58 -15.95 -9.96
CA TYR A 217 -15.87 -16.38 -11.14
C TYR A 217 -14.36 -16.38 -10.89
N PHE A 218 -13.65 -17.24 -11.61
CA PHE A 218 -12.20 -17.23 -11.55
C PHE A 218 -11.57 -17.44 -12.92
N VAL A 219 -10.34 -16.95 -13.07
CA VAL A 219 -9.47 -17.19 -14.23
C VAL A 219 -8.06 -17.51 -13.73
N THR A 220 -7.54 -18.66 -14.12
CA THR A 220 -6.18 -19.10 -13.79
C THR A 220 -5.53 -19.85 -14.96
N ARG A 221 -4.20 -20.03 -14.89
CA ARG A 221 -3.51 -20.95 -15.80
C ARG A 221 -3.58 -22.38 -15.28
N LEU A 222 -3.75 -23.31 -16.17
CA LEU A 222 -3.73 -24.73 -15.85
C LEU A 222 -2.30 -25.23 -15.65
N LYS A 223 -2.10 -26.22 -14.78
CA LYS A 223 -0.82 -26.94 -14.67
C LYS A 223 -0.64 -27.87 -15.84
N GLU A 224 0.61 -28.11 -16.22
CA GLU A 224 0.94 -28.93 -17.41
C GLU A 224 0.48 -30.40 -17.28
N ASN A 225 0.41 -30.90 -16.04
CA ASN A 225 -0.02 -32.27 -15.73
C ASN A 225 -1.51 -32.38 -15.37
N ALA A 226 -2.32 -31.38 -15.69
CA ALA A 226 -3.75 -31.43 -15.44
C ALA A 226 -4.46 -32.20 -16.56
N ASP A 227 -5.45 -33.02 -16.19
CA ASP A 227 -6.38 -33.63 -17.12
C ASP A 227 -7.55 -32.65 -17.37
N TYR A 228 -7.85 -32.36 -18.65
CA TYR A 228 -8.86 -31.35 -19.00
C TYR A 228 -9.41 -31.54 -20.41
N GLY A 229 -10.66 -31.12 -20.61
CA GLY A 229 -11.25 -30.92 -21.92
C GLY A 229 -11.15 -29.47 -22.41
N VAL A 230 -10.85 -29.27 -23.69
CA VAL A 230 -10.82 -27.93 -24.29
C VAL A 230 -12.21 -27.56 -24.79
N LEU A 231 -12.77 -26.44 -24.26
CA LEU A 231 -14.07 -25.90 -24.68
C LEU A 231 -13.92 -24.96 -25.89
N GLU A 232 -12.90 -24.11 -25.88
CA GLU A 232 -12.63 -23.14 -26.95
C GLU A 232 -11.15 -23.05 -27.22
N LYS A 233 -10.76 -22.99 -28.49
CA LYS A 233 -9.39 -22.86 -28.96
C LYS A 233 -9.28 -21.66 -29.88
N ARG A 234 -8.27 -20.80 -29.65
CA ARG A 234 -8.03 -19.61 -30.46
C ARG A 234 -6.55 -19.46 -30.77
N GLU A 235 -6.22 -19.23 -32.02
CA GLU A 235 -4.87 -18.88 -32.42
C GLU A 235 -4.53 -17.44 -32.08
N VAL A 236 -3.33 -17.23 -31.59
CA VAL A 236 -2.81 -15.89 -31.26
C VAL A 236 -1.62 -15.64 -32.19
N PRO A 237 -1.72 -14.66 -33.10
CA PRO A 237 -0.60 -14.32 -34.00
C PRO A 237 0.65 -13.96 -33.18
N GLN A 238 1.84 -14.36 -33.67
CA GLN A 238 3.16 -14.03 -33.13
C GLN A 238 3.54 -14.66 -31.76
N ARG A 239 2.81 -15.62 -31.23
CA ARG A 239 3.23 -16.36 -30.04
C ARG A 239 3.62 -17.78 -30.36
N ARG A 240 4.80 -18.20 -29.90
CA ARG A 240 5.21 -19.60 -29.84
C ARG A 240 4.67 -20.23 -28.57
N GLY A 241 3.97 -21.36 -28.68
CA GLY A 241 3.45 -22.16 -27.58
C GLY A 241 1.97 -21.95 -27.25
N VAL A 242 1.39 -22.92 -26.54
CA VAL A 242 -0.01 -22.94 -26.13
C VAL A 242 -0.15 -22.44 -24.69
N LEU A 243 -1.12 -21.59 -24.44
CA LEU A 243 -1.51 -21.17 -23.10
C LEU A 243 -2.90 -21.75 -22.79
N VAL A 244 -3.00 -22.52 -21.72
CA VAL A 244 -4.26 -23.10 -21.27
C VAL A 244 -4.75 -22.37 -20.03
N PHE A 245 -5.99 -21.87 -20.11
CA PHE A 245 -6.67 -21.19 -19.01
C PHE A 245 -7.83 -22.03 -18.51
N LEU A 246 -8.06 -22.01 -17.19
CA LEU A 246 -9.21 -22.57 -16.54
C LEU A 246 -10.07 -21.46 -15.98
N THR A 247 -11.38 -21.52 -16.26
CA THR A 247 -12.37 -20.58 -15.76
C THR A 247 -13.71 -21.27 -15.56
N ASN A 248 -14.53 -20.78 -14.63
CA ASN A 248 -15.94 -21.15 -14.50
C ASN A 248 -16.87 -20.09 -15.14
N HIS A 249 -16.32 -19.04 -15.78
CA HIS A 249 -17.10 -18.03 -16.48
C HIS A 249 -17.19 -18.38 -17.97
N LEU A 250 -18.13 -19.24 -18.31
CA LEU A 250 -18.25 -19.82 -19.66
C LEU A 250 -18.83 -18.85 -20.71
N GLU A 251 -19.36 -17.70 -20.28
CA GLU A 251 -19.86 -16.67 -21.20
C GLU A 251 -18.76 -15.77 -21.77
N LEU A 252 -17.55 -15.81 -21.21
CA LEU A 252 -16.43 -15.01 -21.71
C LEU A 252 -15.73 -15.74 -22.83
N ALA A 253 -15.58 -15.08 -23.99
CA ALA A 253 -14.75 -15.58 -25.08
C ALA A 253 -13.29 -15.80 -24.65
N ALA A 254 -12.60 -16.80 -25.23
CA ALA A 254 -11.22 -17.17 -24.90
C ALA A 254 -10.26 -15.97 -24.93
N ALA A 255 -10.44 -15.02 -25.88
CA ALA A 255 -9.64 -13.80 -25.97
C ALA A 255 -9.83 -12.89 -24.75
N THR A 256 -11.07 -12.80 -24.23
CA THR A 256 -11.38 -12.02 -23.02
C THR A 256 -10.77 -12.69 -21.80
N VAL A 257 -10.88 -14.01 -21.67
CA VAL A 257 -10.25 -14.78 -20.59
C VAL A 257 -8.73 -14.55 -20.57
N ALA A 258 -8.06 -14.63 -21.73
CA ALA A 258 -6.64 -14.36 -21.84
C ALA A 258 -6.27 -12.91 -21.48
N ALA A 259 -7.08 -11.93 -21.90
CA ALA A 259 -6.89 -10.52 -21.55
C ALA A 259 -7.10 -10.26 -20.06
N VAL A 260 -8.10 -10.89 -19.44
CA VAL A 260 -8.35 -10.85 -17.99
C VAL A 260 -7.16 -11.44 -17.23
N TYR A 261 -6.66 -12.60 -17.66
CA TYR A 261 -5.47 -13.20 -17.03
C TYR A 261 -4.23 -12.31 -17.13
N LYS A 262 -4.07 -11.59 -18.24
CA LYS A 262 -2.98 -10.63 -18.40
C LYS A 262 -3.01 -9.51 -17.36
N GLU A 263 -4.19 -9.12 -16.92
CA GLU A 263 -4.35 -8.10 -15.87
C GLU A 263 -3.80 -8.54 -14.51
N ARG A 264 -3.65 -9.85 -14.26
CA ARG A 264 -2.97 -10.35 -13.05
C ARG A 264 -1.60 -9.68 -12.84
N TRP A 265 -0.92 -9.31 -13.93
CA TRP A 265 0.38 -8.65 -13.85
C TRP A 265 0.36 -7.33 -13.05
N GLN A 266 -0.78 -6.69 -12.90
CA GLN A 266 -0.91 -5.44 -12.14
C GLN A 266 -0.57 -5.62 -10.65
N ILE A 267 -0.86 -6.78 -10.06
CA ILE A 267 -0.49 -7.06 -8.67
C ILE A 267 1.03 -7.23 -8.52
N GLU A 268 1.71 -7.76 -9.53
CA GLU A 268 3.18 -7.85 -9.52
C GLU A 268 3.82 -6.46 -9.64
N LEU A 269 3.24 -5.57 -10.45
CA LEU A 269 3.65 -4.16 -10.51
C LEU A 269 3.43 -3.45 -9.17
N PHE A 270 2.31 -3.72 -8.50
CA PHE A 270 2.05 -3.21 -7.16
C PHE A 270 3.11 -3.70 -6.15
N PHE A 271 3.42 -4.98 -6.13
CA PHE A 271 4.48 -5.52 -5.27
C PHE A 271 5.85 -4.94 -5.58
N ARG A 272 6.15 -4.72 -6.86
CA ARG A 272 7.38 -4.05 -7.28
C ARG A 272 7.44 -2.64 -6.73
N ALA A 273 6.38 -1.85 -6.89
CA ALA A 273 6.27 -0.50 -6.37
C ALA A 273 6.42 -0.49 -4.83
N LEU A 274 5.73 -1.40 -4.12
CA LEU A 274 5.84 -1.54 -2.67
C LEU A 274 7.29 -1.83 -2.24
N LYS A 275 7.97 -2.76 -2.90
CA LYS A 275 9.34 -3.18 -2.55
C LYS A 275 10.42 -2.16 -2.94
N GLN A 276 10.21 -1.41 -4.01
CA GLN A 276 11.19 -0.43 -4.53
C GLN A 276 10.98 0.96 -3.94
N SER A 277 9.72 1.39 -3.83
CA SER A 277 9.37 2.75 -3.43
C SER A 277 9.21 2.94 -1.93
N LEU A 278 8.99 1.85 -1.19
CA LEU A 278 8.82 1.85 0.26
C LEU A 278 9.81 0.92 0.94
N ARG A 279 10.00 1.09 2.26
CA ARG A 279 10.99 0.32 3.03
C ARG A 279 10.39 -0.99 3.56
N VAL A 280 10.23 -1.98 2.67
CA VAL A 280 9.81 -3.34 3.04
C VAL A 280 10.91 -4.39 2.90
N LYS A 281 12.13 -3.98 2.54
CA LYS A 281 13.33 -4.84 2.48
C LYS A 281 14.32 -4.58 3.62
N THR A 282 14.25 -3.42 4.25
CA THR A 282 15.10 -3.03 5.39
C THR A 282 14.19 -2.80 6.59
N PHE A 283 14.32 -3.62 7.61
CA PHE A 283 13.48 -3.54 8.79
C PHE A 283 14.19 -2.80 9.91
N VAL A 284 13.42 -1.94 10.60
CA VAL A 284 13.92 -1.11 11.71
C VAL A 284 13.75 -1.76 13.09
N GLY A 285 13.21 -2.98 13.12
CA GLY A 285 13.08 -3.82 14.31
C GLY A 285 13.02 -5.29 13.93
N THR A 286 13.43 -6.18 14.84
CA THR A 286 13.55 -7.63 14.59
C THR A 286 12.39 -8.44 15.15
N SER A 287 11.58 -7.90 16.06
CA SER A 287 10.41 -8.60 16.59
C SER A 287 9.31 -8.75 15.53
N ALA A 288 8.49 -9.78 15.67
CA ALA A 288 7.34 -10.04 14.79
C ALA A 288 6.36 -8.85 14.76
N ASN A 289 6.19 -8.20 15.92
CA ASN A 289 5.32 -7.04 16.06
C ASN A 289 5.88 -5.82 15.31
N ALA A 290 7.17 -5.52 15.48
CA ALA A 290 7.83 -4.42 14.79
C ALA A 290 7.79 -4.59 13.26
N LEU A 291 8.02 -5.82 12.77
CA LEU A 291 7.95 -6.14 11.36
C LEU A 291 6.52 -5.93 10.81
N LYS A 292 5.50 -6.44 11.49
CA LYS A 292 4.10 -6.25 11.09
C LYS A 292 3.71 -4.77 11.11
N THR A 293 4.11 -4.03 12.15
CA THR A 293 3.92 -2.58 12.23
C THR A 293 4.51 -1.85 11.03
N GLN A 294 5.74 -2.19 10.65
CA GLN A 294 6.39 -1.58 9.48
C GLN A 294 5.72 -1.93 8.16
N LEU A 295 5.32 -3.20 7.96
CA LEU A 295 4.63 -3.62 6.73
C LEU A 295 3.26 -2.96 6.58
N TRP A 296 2.46 -2.90 7.66
CA TRP A 296 1.18 -2.20 7.63
C TRP A 296 1.35 -0.70 7.38
N THR A 297 2.37 -0.08 7.98
CA THR A 297 2.67 1.34 7.72
C THR A 297 3.11 1.56 6.27
N ALA A 298 3.84 0.61 5.66
CA ALA A 298 4.16 0.67 4.25
C ALA A 298 2.92 0.58 3.35
N LEU A 299 1.97 -0.29 3.68
CA LEU A 299 0.67 -0.37 2.98
C LEU A 299 -0.14 0.91 3.14
N ILE A 300 -0.16 1.54 4.34
CA ILE A 300 -0.78 2.86 4.56
C ILE A 300 -0.10 3.92 3.68
N ALA A 301 1.23 3.98 3.65
CA ALA A 301 1.96 4.91 2.79
C ALA A 301 1.62 4.71 1.32
N MET A 302 1.48 3.44 0.86
CA MET A 302 1.03 3.14 -0.50
C MET A 302 -0.38 3.66 -0.77
N LEU A 303 -1.32 3.48 0.16
CA LEU A 303 -2.70 4.01 0.03
C LEU A 303 -2.71 5.54 -0.01
N LEU A 304 -1.90 6.21 0.82
CA LEU A 304 -1.78 7.67 0.78
C LEU A 304 -1.29 8.14 -0.60
N VAL A 305 -0.25 7.53 -1.13
CA VAL A 305 0.25 7.84 -2.48
C VAL A 305 -0.80 7.54 -3.56
N LYS A 306 -1.53 6.43 -3.43
CA LYS A 306 -2.64 6.09 -4.33
C LYS A 306 -3.79 7.09 -4.23
N TYR A 307 -4.16 7.51 -3.03
CA TYR A 307 -5.16 8.56 -2.83
C TYR A 307 -4.77 9.84 -3.54
N LEU A 308 -3.53 10.30 -3.37
CA LEU A 308 -3.00 11.46 -4.04
C LEU A 308 -3.01 11.30 -5.57
N GLN A 309 -2.58 10.14 -6.08
CA GLN A 309 -2.61 9.82 -7.51
C GLN A 309 -4.03 9.85 -8.09
N LEU A 310 -5.01 9.29 -7.37
CA LEU A 310 -6.41 9.28 -7.78
C LEU A 310 -7.02 10.70 -7.75
N ARG A 311 -6.64 11.52 -6.80
CA ARG A 311 -7.17 12.89 -6.62
C ARG A 311 -6.59 13.88 -7.62
N SER A 312 -5.36 13.65 -8.06
CA SER A 312 -4.64 14.56 -8.96
C SER A 312 -5.17 14.53 -10.39
N THR A 313 -5.17 15.69 -11.02
CA THR A 313 -5.41 15.85 -12.46
C THR A 313 -4.15 15.62 -13.29
N PHE A 314 -2.96 15.69 -12.67
CA PHE A 314 -1.68 15.40 -13.32
C PHE A 314 -1.46 13.89 -13.52
N GLY A 315 -0.95 13.49 -14.67
CA GLY A 315 -0.74 12.09 -15.06
C GLY A 315 0.41 11.38 -14.31
N TRP A 316 0.38 11.34 -12.98
CA TRP A 316 1.42 10.74 -12.16
C TRP A 316 1.64 9.26 -12.43
N SER A 317 2.89 8.87 -12.69
CA SER A 317 3.30 7.50 -12.37
C SER A 317 3.52 7.35 -10.86
N LEU A 318 3.21 6.18 -10.30
CA LEU A 318 3.36 5.95 -8.85
C LEU A 318 4.79 6.19 -8.36
N SER A 319 5.79 5.75 -9.14
CA SER A 319 7.20 5.89 -8.82
C SER A 319 7.66 7.35 -8.79
N ASN A 320 7.23 8.16 -9.79
CA ASN A 320 7.57 9.57 -9.84
C ASN A 320 6.93 10.35 -8.69
N LEU A 321 5.65 10.05 -8.39
CA LEU A 321 4.96 10.69 -7.27
C LEU A 321 5.68 10.40 -5.94
N VAL A 322 6.05 9.15 -5.67
CA VAL A 322 6.81 8.80 -4.45
C VAL A 322 8.18 9.49 -4.42
N ALA A 323 8.89 9.54 -5.55
CA ALA A 323 10.21 10.15 -5.62
C ALA A 323 10.17 11.65 -5.33
N LEU A 324 9.24 12.37 -5.96
CA LEU A 324 9.09 13.82 -5.76
C LEU A 324 8.48 14.15 -4.39
N LEU A 325 7.49 13.38 -3.93
CA LEU A 325 6.91 13.55 -2.60
C LEU A 325 7.98 13.49 -1.50
N ARG A 326 8.95 12.58 -1.61
CA ARG A 326 10.07 12.46 -0.68
C ARG A 326 10.86 13.76 -0.54
N GLN A 327 11.09 14.47 -1.64
CA GLN A 327 11.81 15.73 -1.66
C GLN A 327 11.00 16.87 -1.04
N GLN A 328 9.66 16.75 -1.06
CA GLN A 328 8.75 17.81 -0.68
C GLN A 328 8.15 17.66 0.74
N LEU A 329 8.43 16.56 1.45
CA LEU A 329 7.72 16.24 2.72
C LEU A 329 7.67 17.42 3.71
N PHE A 330 8.77 18.13 3.89
CA PHE A 330 8.89 19.24 4.84
C PHE A 330 8.84 20.63 4.18
N VAL A 331 8.49 20.69 2.88
CA VAL A 331 8.31 21.97 2.19
C VAL A 331 6.93 22.53 2.53
N TYR A 332 6.90 23.84 2.80
CA TYR A 332 5.67 24.61 3.03
C TYR A 332 5.09 25.02 1.68
N ARG A 333 4.20 24.21 1.17
CA ARG A 333 3.50 24.41 -0.10
C ARG A 333 2.12 23.77 0.01
N ASP A 334 1.12 24.29 -0.67
CA ASP A 334 -0.18 23.65 -0.77
C ASP A 334 -0.07 22.32 -1.50
N LEU A 335 -0.54 21.24 -0.86
CA LEU A 335 -0.44 19.88 -1.35
C LEU A 335 -1.22 19.69 -2.66
N TRP A 336 -2.42 20.26 -2.71
CA TRP A 336 -3.33 20.04 -3.85
C TRP A 336 -2.89 20.81 -5.07
N THR A 337 -2.44 22.04 -4.91
CA THR A 337 -1.81 22.82 -6.00
C THR A 337 -0.56 22.14 -6.51
N TRP A 338 0.30 21.64 -5.60
CA TRP A 338 1.53 20.96 -6.00
C TRP A 338 1.27 19.65 -6.75
N ILE A 339 0.28 18.87 -6.33
CA ILE A 339 0.05 17.55 -6.93
C ILE A 339 -0.59 17.66 -8.31
N ASP A 340 -1.33 18.74 -8.58
CA ASP A 340 -1.97 19.01 -9.88
C ASP A 340 -1.01 19.72 -10.85
N ASP A 341 -0.06 20.53 -10.33
CA ASP A 341 0.99 21.17 -11.11
C ASP A 341 2.35 21.16 -10.37
N PRO A 342 3.08 20.03 -10.44
CA PRO A 342 4.28 19.83 -9.63
C PRO A 342 5.49 20.70 -10.04
N PHE A 343 5.48 21.26 -11.24
CA PHE A 343 6.62 21.97 -11.82
C PHE A 343 6.43 23.49 -11.84
N GLN A 344 5.30 24.01 -11.36
CA GLN A 344 5.16 25.44 -11.15
C GLN A 344 6.20 25.96 -10.15
N PRO A 345 6.92 27.03 -10.46
CA PRO A 345 7.75 27.68 -9.47
C PRO A 345 6.87 28.13 -8.29
N PRO A 346 7.36 28.06 -7.06
CA PRO A 346 6.62 28.58 -5.92
C PRO A 346 6.31 30.06 -6.18
N PRO A 347 5.13 30.57 -5.76
CA PRO A 347 4.83 31.98 -5.91
C PRO A 347 5.96 32.79 -5.30
N ILE A 348 6.54 33.66 -6.10
CA ILE A 348 7.57 34.59 -5.65
C ILE A 348 6.93 35.36 -4.49
N SER A 349 7.43 35.16 -3.29
CA SER A 349 7.04 35.97 -2.13
C SER A 349 7.19 37.42 -2.54
N ALA A 350 6.08 38.15 -2.56
CA ALA A 350 6.14 39.57 -2.87
C ALA A 350 7.29 40.16 -2.06
N SER A 351 8.23 40.78 -2.75
CA SER A 351 9.42 41.36 -2.12
C SER A 351 8.98 42.15 -0.90
N LEU A 352 9.60 41.84 0.24
CA LEU A 352 9.43 42.67 1.44
C LEU A 352 9.47 44.15 0.98
N PRO A 353 8.54 45.00 1.43
CA PRO A 353 8.58 46.39 1.06
C PRO A 353 10.00 46.91 1.31
N LYS A 354 10.62 47.49 0.29
CA LYS A 354 11.93 48.11 0.43
C LYS A 354 11.88 48.99 1.66
N GLN A 355 12.71 48.68 2.63
CA GLN A 355 12.86 49.48 3.81
C GLN A 355 13.27 50.85 3.33
N LEU A 356 12.38 51.84 3.40
CA LEU A 356 12.71 53.22 3.10
C LEU A 356 13.83 53.61 4.05
N ALA A 357 14.98 53.94 3.50
CA ALA A 357 16.09 54.46 4.29
C ALA A 357 15.63 55.75 4.99
N LEU A 358 15.63 55.77 6.29
CA LEU A 358 15.47 56.98 7.07
C LEU A 358 16.69 57.88 6.74
N GLN A 359 16.47 58.91 5.95
CA GLN A 359 17.41 60.03 5.86
C GLN A 359 17.31 60.77 7.18
N LEU A 360 18.31 60.57 8.05
CA LEU A 360 18.55 61.41 9.20
C LEU A 360 19.18 62.71 8.67
N ALA A 361 18.46 63.84 8.79
CA ALA A 361 18.96 65.15 8.52
C ALA A 361 19.90 65.61 9.66
#